data_fc7115fa88c99b16914ccca27a7a4ffb
#
_entry.id   fc7115fa88c99b16914ccca27a7a4ffb
#
_cell.length_a   1.000
_cell.length_b   1.000
_cell.length_c   1.000
_cell.angle_alpha   90.00
_cell.angle_beta   90.00
_cell.angle_gamma   90.00
#
_symmetry.space_group_name_H-M   'P 1'
#
loop_
_entity.id
_entity.type
_entity.pdbx_description
1 polymer ?
#
loop_
_entity_poly.entity_id
_entity_poly.type
_entity_poly.pdbx_seq_one_letter_code
_entity_poly.pdbx_strand_id
1 'polypeptide(L)'
;MITEVMRITVGELTERQGISRSVLLELVQYEIARPLEGTGPDEWIFDAESAHWIKRAVRLQRDLEIDWVAVAMLVDLLRERERLRGENRALRQRLNRFLVGAD
;
A
#
# COMPACT_ATOMS: atom_id res chain seq x y z
N MET A 1 -10.59 6.57 22.71
CA MET A 1 -11.05 5.93 21.45
C MET A 1 -10.00 4.94 21.00
N ILE A 2 -10.38 3.70 20.85
CA ILE A 2 -9.46 2.64 20.44
C ILE A 2 -9.57 2.52 18.92
N THR A 3 -8.45 2.72 18.25
CA THR A 3 -8.37 2.51 16.81
C THR A 3 -7.86 1.10 16.56
N GLU A 4 -8.71 0.25 16.02
CA GLU A 4 -8.29 -1.10 15.65
C GLU A 4 -7.49 -1.04 14.36
N VAL A 5 -6.28 -1.60 14.39
CA VAL A 5 -5.45 -1.77 13.20
C VAL A 5 -5.79 -3.13 12.61
N MET A 6 -6.15 -3.14 11.34
CA MET A 6 -6.41 -4.36 10.62
C MET A 6 -5.14 -5.20 10.53
N ARG A 7 -5.25 -6.47 10.87
CA ARG A 7 -4.11 -7.39 10.88
C ARG A 7 -4.38 -8.49 9.87
N ILE A 8 -3.56 -8.54 8.85
CA ILE A 8 -3.74 -9.46 7.73
C ILE A 8 -2.55 -10.40 7.67
N THR A 9 -2.82 -11.69 7.72
CA THR A 9 -1.79 -12.72 7.69
C THR A 9 -1.40 -13.11 6.27
N VAL A 10 -0.23 -13.72 6.14
CA VAL A 10 0.22 -14.30 4.87
C VAL A 10 -0.77 -15.36 4.37
N GLY A 11 -1.30 -16.19 5.29
CA GLY A 11 -2.29 -17.19 4.94
C GLY A 11 -3.54 -16.59 4.30
N GLU A 12 -4.03 -15.49 4.85
CA GLU A 12 -5.20 -14.81 4.28
C GLU A 12 -4.91 -14.26 2.88
N LEU A 13 -3.75 -13.68 2.67
CA LEU A 13 -3.35 -13.17 1.36
C LEU A 13 -3.20 -14.30 0.35
N THR A 14 -2.63 -15.42 0.76
CA THR A 14 -2.44 -16.57 -0.11
C THR A 14 -3.76 -17.26 -0.44
N GLU A 15 -4.58 -17.52 0.56
CA GLU A 15 -5.83 -18.26 0.38
C GLU A 15 -6.93 -17.44 -0.27
N ARG A 16 -7.11 -16.18 0.16
CA ARG A 16 -8.20 -15.33 -0.33
C ARG A 16 -7.86 -14.55 -1.58
N GLN A 17 -6.61 -14.12 -1.71
CA GLN A 17 -6.18 -13.27 -2.82
C GLN A 17 -5.37 -14.02 -3.88
N GLY A 18 -5.03 -15.29 -3.61
CA GLY A 18 -4.25 -16.08 -4.55
C GLY A 18 -2.82 -15.60 -4.72
N ILE A 19 -2.28 -14.88 -3.75
CA ILE A 19 -0.92 -14.35 -3.81
C ILE A 19 0.03 -15.39 -3.22
N SER A 20 0.98 -15.86 -4.02
CA SER A 20 1.92 -16.89 -3.56
C SER A 20 2.89 -16.33 -2.53
N ARG A 21 3.39 -17.23 -1.70
CA ARG A 21 4.39 -16.88 -0.69
C ARG A 21 5.66 -16.31 -1.33
N SER A 22 6.10 -16.88 -2.46
CA SER A 22 7.28 -16.38 -3.16
C SER A 22 7.10 -14.97 -3.67
N VAL A 23 5.90 -14.62 -4.12
CA VAL A 23 5.59 -13.26 -4.54
C VAL A 23 5.62 -12.32 -3.33
N LEU A 24 5.08 -12.73 -2.19
CA LEU A 24 5.13 -11.91 -0.98
C LEU A 24 6.57 -11.64 -0.53
N LEU A 25 7.46 -12.64 -0.66
CA LEU A 25 8.88 -12.46 -0.37
C LEU A 25 9.49 -11.37 -1.26
N GLU A 26 9.18 -11.39 -2.55
CA GLU A 26 9.65 -10.37 -3.49
C GLU A 26 9.14 -8.99 -3.11
N LEU A 27 7.86 -8.88 -2.79
CA LEU A 27 7.24 -7.60 -2.44
C LEU A 27 7.86 -6.98 -1.19
N VAL A 28 8.19 -7.80 -0.20
CA VAL A 28 8.86 -7.32 1.01
C VAL A 28 10.33 -6.98 0.71
N GLN A 29 11.00 -7.78 -0.09
CA GLN A 29 12.40 -7.55 -0.47
C GLN A 29 12.57 -6.20 -1.18
N TYR A 30 11.64 -5.85 -2.07
CA TYR A 30 11.67 -4.58 -2.80
C TYR A 30 10.97 -3.45 -2.07
N GLU A 31 10.60 -3.66 -0.81
CA GLU A 31 9.95 -2.66 0.04
C GLU A 31 8.62 -2.13 -0.52
N ILE A 32 7.96 -2.92 -1.35
CA ILE A 32 6.61 -2.62 -1.82
C ILE A 32 5.62 -2.79 -0.67
N ALA A 33 5.86 -3.79 0.17
CA ALA A 33 5.09 -4.03 1.38
C ALA A 33 6.03 -4.15 2.58
N ARG A 34 5.59 -3.66 3.73
CA ARG A 34 6.35 -3.76 4.99
C ARG A 34 5.48 -4.45 6.02
N PRO A 35 5.93 -5.60 6.56
CA PRO A 35 5.18 -6.23 7.65
C PRO A 35 5.16 -5.34 8.89
N LEU A 36 4.03 -5.32 9.58
CA LEU A 36 3.92 -4.68 10.88
C LEU A 36 4.71 -5.42 11.93
N GLU A 37 4.69 -6.75 11.84
CA GLU A 37 5.39 -7.62 12.78
C GLU A 37 5.67 -8.96 12.12
N GLY A 38 6.51 -9.76 12.78
CA GLY A 38 6.93 -11.06 12.31
C GLY A 38 8.36 -11.04 11.81
N THR A 39 9.13 -12.06 12.17
CA THR A 39 10.55 -12.16 11.80
C THR A 39 10.78 -12.97 10.55
N GLY A 40 9.81 -13.79 10.16
CA GLY A 40 9.89 -14.61 8.96
C GLY A 40 8.61 -14.60 8.18
N PRO A 41 8.62 -15.09 6.93
CA PRO A 41 7.47 -15.03 6.04
C PRO A 41 6.19 -15.67 6.61
N ASP A 42 6.34 -16.72 7.41
CA ASP A 42 5.17 -17.38 8.01
C ASP A 42 4.55 -16.58 9.15
N GLU A 43 5.30 -15.65 9.71
CA GLU A 43 4.86 -14.85 10.86
C GLU A 43 4.45 -13.43 10.49
N TRP A 44 4.64 -13.02 9.24
CA TRP A 44 4.34 -11.67 8.82
C TRP A 44 2.88 -11.32 8.98
N ILE A 45 2.66 -10.13 9.54
CA ILE A 45 1.35 -9.52 9.65
C ILE A 45 1.42 -8.18 8.92
N PHE A 46 0.45 -7.93 8.08
CA PHE A 46 0.38 -6.69 7.31
C PHE A 46 -0.83 -5.86 7.75
N ASP A 47 -0.72 -4.55 7.60
CA ASP A 47 -1.87 -3.66 7.80
C ASP A 47 -2.66 -3.50 6.48
N ALA A 48 -3.77 -2.77 6.56
CA ALA A 48 -4.63 -2.55 5.40
C ALA A 48 -3.90 -1.79 4.28
N GLU A 49 -3.04 -0.85 4.63
CA GLU A 49 -2.27 -0.10 3.65
C GLU A 49 -1.32 -1.00 2.87
N SER A 50 -0.55 -1.82 3.59
CA SER A 50 0.34 -2.77 2.94
C SER A 50 -0.42 -3.77 2.07
N ALA A 51 -1.57 -4.27 2.56
CA ALA A 51 -2.40 -5.18 1.78
C ALA A 51 -2.90 -4.52 0.49
N HIS A 52 -3.27 -3.25 0.55
CA HIS A 52 -3.68 -2.48 -0.63
C HIS A 52 -2.57 -2.44 -1.68
N TRP A 53 -1.35 -2.12 -1.25
CA TRP A 53 -0.22 -2.05 -2.19
C TRP A 53 0.23 -3.41 -2.70
N ILE A 54 0.12 -4.45 -1.88
CA ILE A 54 0.38 -5.83 -2.30
C ILE A 54 -0.54 -6.20 -3.47
N LYS A 55 -1.85 -6.00 -3.32
CA LYS A 55 -2.81 -6.31 -4.36
C LYS A 55 -2.57 -5.51 -5.63
N ARG A 56 -2.29 -4.24 -5.46
CA ARG A 56 -2.05 -3.33 -6.59
C ARG A 56 -0.77 -3.69 -7.34
N ALA A 57 0.29 -4.01 -6.61
CA ALA A 57 1.58 -4.40 -7.18
C ALA A 57 1.47 -5.70 -7.98
N VAL A 58 0.76 -6.69 -7.45
CA VAL A 58 0.53 -7.96 -8.13
C VAL A 58 -0.22 -7.74 -9.43
N ARG A 59 -1.23 -6.87 -9.41
CA ARG A 59 -2.00 -6.53 -10.61
C ARG A 59 -1.14 -5.83 -11.64
N LEU A 60 -0.33 -4.85 -11.23
CA LEU A 60 0.57 -4.14 -12.13
C LEU A 60 1.57 -5.08 -12.80
N GLN A 61 2.18 -5.96 -12.01
CA GLN A 61 3.15 -6.91 -12.53
C GLN A 61 2.52 -7.83 -13.58
N ARG A 62 1.33 -8.34 -13.29
CA ARG A 62 0.63 -9.23 -14.20
C ARG A 62 0.16 -8.52 -15.47
N ASP A 63 -0.44 -7.34 -15.33
CA ASP A 63 -1.04 -6.63 -16.46
C ASP A 63 0.01 -6.01 -17.38
N LEU A 64 1.12 -5.54 -16.83
CA LEU A 64 2.19 -4.90 -17.59
C LEU A 64 3.32 -5.85 -17.96
N GLU A 65 3.35 -7.04 -17.38
CA GLU A 65 4.41 -8.04 -17.61
C GLU A 65 5.81 -7.46 -17.41
N ILE A 66 5.98 -6.72 -16.29
CA ILE A 66 7.26 -6.10 -15.93
C ILE A 66 7.84 -6.80 -14.70
N ASP A 67 9.14 -6.60 -14.46
CA ASP A 67 9.78 -7.18 -13.29
C ASP A 67 9.46 -6.41 -12.00
N TRP A 68 9.81 -7.00 -10.86
CA TRP A 68 9.48 -6.41 -9.56
C TRP A 68 10.22 -5.11 -9.28
N VAL A 69 11.40 -4.91 -9.87
CA VAL A 69 12.13 -3.63 -9.74
C VAL A 69 11.30 -2.52 -10.36
N ALA A 70 10.78 -2.74 -11.57
CA ALA A 70 9.92 -1.78 -12.25
C ALA A 70 8.61 -1.55 -11.48
N VAL A 71 8.01 -2.62 -10.95
CA VAL A 71 6.81 -2.50 -10.11
C VAL A 71 7.10 -1.63 -8.88
N ALA A 72 8.24 -1.85 -8.23
CA ALA A 72 8.64 -1.06 -7.05
C ALA A 72 8.74 0.43 -7.38
N MET A 73 9.33 0.75 -8.53
CA MET A 73 9.44 2.14 -8.98
C MET A 73 8.07 2.75 -9.25
N LEU A 74 7.17 2.00 -9.89
CA LEU A 74 5.80 2.46 -10.13
C LEU A 74 5.04 2.67 -8.81
N VAL A 75 5.17 1.75 -7.89
CA VAL A 75 4.50 1.85 -6.57
C VAL A 75 4.98 3.09 -5.83
N ASP A 76 6.29 3.37 -5.85
CA ASP A 76 6.83 4.57 -5.23
C ASP A 76 6.25 5.84 -5.84
N LEU A 77 6.15 5.88 -7.17
CA LEU A 77 5.54 7.02 -7.87
C LEU A 77 4.05 7.16 -7.55
N LEU A 78 3.33 6.05 -7.48
CA LEU A 78 1.91 6.08 -7.15
C LEU A 78 1.66 6.51 -5.71
N ARG A 79 2.50 6.08 -4.77
CA ARG A 79 2.44 6.52 -3.39
C ARG A 79 2.67 8.02 -3.28
N GLU A 80 3.67 8.52 -3.98
CA GLU A 80 3.96 9.95 -4.02
C GLU A 80 2.80 10.75 -4.60
N ARG A 81 2.22 10.24 -5.69
CA ARG A 81 1.06 10.88 -6.31
C ARG A 81 -0.12 10.94 -5.35
N GLU A 82 -0.40 9.87 -4.63
CA GLU A 82 -1.49 9.84 -3.66
C GLU A 82 -1.25 10.80 -2.50
N ARG A 83 0.00 10.87 -2.03
CA ARG A 83 0.39 11.82 -0.99
C ARG A 83 0.16 13.26 -1.44
N LEU A 84 0.62 13.59 -2.63
CA LEU A 84 0.46 14.94 -3.20
C LEU A 84 -1.01 15.30 -3.43
N ARG A 85 -1.80 14.34 -3.90
CA ARG A 85 -3.24 14.54 -4.07
C ARG A 85 -3.92 14.82 -2.74
N GLY A 86 -3.53 14.11 -1.70
CA GLY A 86 -4.05 14.33 -0.35
C GLY A 86 -3.71 15.72 0.17
N GLU A 87 -2.45 16.14 0.01
CA GLU A 87 -2.01 17.48 0.38
C GLU A 87 -2.75 18.55 -0.41
N ASN A 88 -2.93 18.33 -1.70
CA ASN A 88 -3.63 19.25 -2.57
C ASN A 88 -5.09 19.45 -2.13
N ARG A 89 -5.79 18.34 -1.81
CA ARG A 89 -7.15 18.42 -1.30
C ARG A 89 -7.21 19.18 0.03
N ALA A 90 -6.28 18.91 0.93
CA ALA A 90 -6.21 19.57 2.23
C ALA A 90 -6.00 21.08 2.07
N LEU A 91 -5.09 21.47 1.19
CA LEU A 91 -4.81 22.88 0.90
C LEU A 91 -6.02 23.57 0.27
N ARG A 92 -6.69 22.90 -0.66
CA ARG A 92 -7.90 23.43 -1.27
C ARG A 92 -9.02 23.63 -0.26
N GLN A 93 -9.19 22.68 0.65
CA GLN A 93 -10.20 22.80 1.71
C GLN A 93 -9.89 23.95 2.64
N ARG A 94 -8.62 24.11 3.01
CA ARG A 94 -8.19 25.25 3.84
C ARG A 94 -8.42 26.58 3.14
N LEU A 95 -8.08 26.64 1.86
CA LEU A 95 -8.30 27.84 1.06
C LEU A 95 -9.80 28.16 0.96
N ASN A 96 -10.64 27.16 0.70
CA ASN A 96 -12.08 27.34 0.63
C ASN A 96 -12.65 27.88 1.94
N ARG A 97 -12.23 27.33 3.08
CA ARG A 97 -12.67 27.82 4.38
C ARG A 97 -12.25 29.26 4.60
N PHE A 98 -11.05 29.60 4.18
CA PHE A 98 -10.53 30.94 4.29
C PHE A 98 -11.34 31.93 3.44
N LEU A 99 -11.62 31.55 2.20
CA LEU A 99 -12.39 32.41 1.29
C LEU A 99 -13.84 32.55 1.74
N VAL A 100 -14.45 31.48 2.21
CA VAL A 100 -15.85 31.52 2.71
C VAL A 100 -15.93 32.28 4.03
N GLY A 101 -14.93 32.13 4.90
CA GLY A 101 -14.90 32.82 6.20
C GLY A 101 -14.50 34.28 6.14
N ALA A 102 -14.10 34.78 4.97
CA ALA A 102 -13.65 36.15 4.82
C ALA A 102 -14.78 37.18 4.71
N ASP A 103 -16.04 36.74 4.69
CA ASP A 103 -17.19 37.61 4.63
C ASP A 103 -17.51 38.20 6.00
#